data_d17177b7ac7a47481ab033040984bc68
#
_entry.id   d17177b7ac7a47481ab033040984bc68
#
_cell.length_a   1.000
_cell.length_b   1.000
_cell.length_c   1.000
_cell.angle_alpha   90.00
_cell.angle_beta   90.00
_cell.angle_gamma   90.00
#
_symmetry.space_group_name_H-M   'P 1'
#
loop_
_entity.id
_entity.type
_entity.pdbx_description
1 polymer ?
#
loop_
_entity_poly.entity_id
_entity_poly.type
_entity_poly.pdbx_seq_one_letter_code
_entity_poly.pdbx_strand_id
1 'polypeptide(L)'
;MTDHIRDLFLHPRPTYSIAGAAIVLGMDVREVRGWVEAGELEGIDTENGIVLPWAEVVSFAMDLWSQEVIEEALRDELATVIPELVRLARLEVRVPRFEIVALERLAGREGKSVDAVLARELLDFASVHSPWIGTEVPGFAAALQWPE
;
A
#
# COMPACT_ATOMS: atom_id res chain seq x y z
N MET A 1 13.76 -1.78 9.67
CA MET A 1 12.43 -1.79 9.03
C MET A 1 11.49 -0.80 9.69
N THR A 2 11.20 -0.91 10.98
CA THR A 2 10.31 0.04 11.70
C THR A 2 10.71 1.50 11.52
N ASP A 3 12.01 1.83 11.60
CA ASP A 3 12.49 3.20 11.45
C ASP A 3 12.29 3.75 10.01
N HIS A 4 12.44 2.91 9.00
CA HIS A 4 12.17 3.27 7.60
C HIS A 4 10.69 3.60 7.37
N ILE A 5 9.79 2.75 7.91
CA ILE A 5 8.35 2.99 7.85
C ILE A 5 8.01 4.32 8.53
N ARG A 6 8.50 4.54 9.76
CA ARG A 6 8.26 5.77 10.49
C ARG A 6 8.80 7.00 9.77
N ASP A 7 10.00 6.92 9.18
CA ASP A 7 10.57 8.04 8.42
C ASP A 7 9.72 8.37 7.18
N LEU A 8 9.31 7.38 6.42
CA LEU A 8 8.49 7.57 5.22
C LEU A 8 7.12 8.19 5.53
N PHE A 9 6.45 7.70 6.59
CA PHE A 9 5.06 8.08 6.88
C PHE A 9 4.94 9.29 7.82
N LEU A 10 5.84 9.46 8.79
CA LEU A 10 5.76 10.54 9.78
C LEU A 10 6.55 11.79 9.36
N HIS A 11 7.55 11.63 8.48
CA HIS A 11 8.38 12.73 7.98
C HIS A 11 8.33 12.80 6.45
N PRO A 12 7.13 12.89 5.84
CA PRO A 12 6.98 12.84 4.39
C PRO A 12 7.69 14.02 3.73
N ARG A 13 8.33 13.75 2.60
CA ARG A 13 8.86 14.77 1.69
C ARG A 13 7.99 14.76 0.45
N PRO A 14 7.69 15.90 -0.18
CA PRO A 14 6.88 15.94 -1.40
C PRO A 14 7.42 15.04 -2.51
N THR A 15 8.75 14.98 -2.62
CA THR A 15 9.46 14.14 -3.59
C THR A 15 10.76 13.57 -2.99
N TYR A 16 11.20 12.46 -3.54
CA TYR A 16 12.47 11.80 -3.22
C TYR A 16 13.33 11.66 -4.45
N SER A 17 14.65 11.87 -4.34
CA SER A 17 15.58 11.35 -5.32
C SER A 17 15.62 9.81 -5.24
N ILE A 18 16.15 9.13 -6.27
CA ILE A 18 16.34 7.67 -6.24
C ILE A 18 17.12 7.24 -4.99
N ALA A 19 18.19 7.97 -4.64
CA ALA A 19 18.97 7.70 -3.44
C ALA A 19 18.17 7.96 -2.15
N GLY A 20 17.36 9.02 -2.12
CA GLY A 20 16.48 9.33 -0.99
C GLY A 20 15.41 8.27 -0.78
N ALA A 21 14.77 7.79 -1.85
CA ALA A 21 13.81 6.69 -1.81
C ALA A 21 14.47 5.39 -1.30
N ALA A 22 15.68 5.07 -1.77
CA ALA A 22 16.42 3.90 -1.30
C ALA A 22 16.65 3.93 0.22
N ILE A 23 16.98 5.10 0.77
CA ILE A 23 17.16 5.27 2.22
C ILE A 23 15.86 5.01 2.97
N VAL A 24 14.75 5.64 2.59
CA VAL A 24 13.46 5.48 3.31
C VAL A 24 12.83 4.11 3.11
N LEU A 25 13.10 3.44 1.99
CA LEU A 25 12.65 2.06 1.74
C LEU A 25 13.58 1.01 2.37
N GLY A 26 14.78 1.39 2.82
CA GLY A 26 15.77 0.45 3.33
C GLY A 26 16.33 -0.49 2.26
N MET A 27 16.44 -0.01 1.02
CA MET A 27 16.87 -0.76 -0.16
C MET A 27 18.20 -0.26 -0.71
N ASP A 28 18.86 -1.06 -1.57
CA ASP A 28 20.01 -0.59 -2.33
C ASP A 28 19.55 0.39 -3.45
N VAL A 29 20.35 1.42 -3.68
CA VAL A 29 20.06 2.43 -4.71
C VAL A 29 19.93 1.83 -6.12
N ARG A 30 20.66 0.73 -6.40
CA ARG A 30 20.59 0.03 -7.69
C ARG A 30 19.28 -0.70 -7.86
N GLU A 31 18.72 -1.25 -6.77
CA GLU A 31 17.41 -1.90 -6.78
C GLU A 31 16.31 -0.88 -7.09
N VAL A 32 16.29 0.25 -6.37
CA VAL A 32 15.32 1.33 -6.61
C VAL A 32 15.42 1.86 -8.04
N ARG A 33 16.65 2.02 -8.55
CA ARG A 33 16.85 2.42 -9.96
C ARG A 33 16.28 1.38 -10.92
N GLY A 34 16.50 0.11 -10.66
CA GLY A 34 15.94 -0.99 -11.46
C GLY A 34 14.41 -0.95 -11.51
N TRP A 35 13.75 -0.66 -10.39
CA TRP A 35 12.29 -0.53 -10.33
C TRP A 35 11.78 0.69 -11.13
N VAL A 36 12.51 1.80 -11.09
CA VAL A 36 12.19 2.98 -11.93
C VAL A 36 12.36 2.67 -13.42
N GLU A 37 13.45 2.00 -13.79
CA GLU A 37 13.72 1.59 -15.19
C GLU A 37 12.70 0.55 -15.70
N ALA A 38 12.18 -0.29 -14.81
CA ALA A 38 11.12 -1.27 -15.11
C ALA A 38 9.72 -0.64 -15.18
N GLY A 39 9.54 0.62 -14.75
CA GLY A 39 8.25 1.30 -14.71
C GLY A 39 7.36 0.89 -13.52
N GLU A 40 7.92 0.22 -12.53
CA GLU A 40 7.22 -0.16 -11.28
C GLU A 40 7.19 0.98 -10.25
N LEU A 41 8.09 1.95 -10.39
CA LEU A 41 8.13 3.21 -9.67
C LEU A 41 8.10 4.33 -10.69
N GLU A 42 7.00 5.08 -10.74
CA GLU A 42 6.86 6.20 -11.67
C GLU A 42 7.61 7.44 -11.16
N GLY A 43 8.58 7.88 -11.95
CA GLY A 43 9.37 9.08 -11.67
C GLY A 43 9.02 10.24 -12.58
N ILE A 44 9.26 11.44 -12.08
CA ILE A 44 9.12 12.68 -12.84
C ILE A 44 10.53 13.14 -13.24
N ASP A 45 10.74 13.31 -14.55
CA ASP A 45 11.99 13.87 -15.06
C ASP A 45 12.09 15.37 -14.72
N THR A 46 13.21 15.74 -14.10
CA THR A 46 13.53 17.14 -13.78
C THR A 46 14.91 17.51 -14.31
N GLU A 47 15.23 18.78 -14.32
CA GLU A 47 16.57 19.27 -14.72
C GLU A 47 17.70 18.66 -13.86
N ASN A 48 17.38 18.25 -12.63
CA ASN A 48 18.32 17.66 -11.68
C ASN A 48 18.25 16.12 -11.61
N GLY A 49 17.55 15.49 -12.55
CA GLY A 49 17.34 14.04 -12.60
C GLY A 49 15.92 13.61 -12.22
N ILE A 50 15.72 12.30 -12.08
CA ILE A 50 14.42 11.71 -11.75
C ILE A 50 14.12 11.95 -10.27
N VAL A 51 12.91 12.41 -9.98
CA VAL A 51 12.34 12.49 -8.64
C VAL A 51 11.09 11.62 -8.56
N LEU A 52 10.89 11.01 -7.41
CA LEU A 52 9.76 10.12 -7.11
C LEU A 52 8.79 10.87 -6.19
N PRO A 53 7.52 11.07 -6.58
CA PRO A 53 6.50 11.61 -5.69
C PRO A 53 6.36 10.75 -4.43
N TRP A 54 6.00 11.37 -3.31
CA TRP A 54 5.76 10.64 -2.06
C TRP A 54 4.72 9.53 -2.21
N ALA A 55 3.63 9.81 -2.91
CA ALA A 55 2.55 8.85 -3.16
C ALA A 55 3.06 7.58 -3.85
N GLU A 56 3.93 7.72 -4.86
CA GLU A 56 4.56 6.60 -5.56
C GLU A 56 5.44 5.75 -4.61
N VAL A 57 6.25 6.43 -3.79
CA VAL A 57 7.12 5.74 -2.83
C VAL A 57 6.30 5.01 -1.77
N VAL A 58 5.19 5.60 -1.30
CA VAL A 58 4.27 4.95 -0.35
C VAL A 58 3.53 3.78 -0.99
N SER A 59 3.01 3.94 -2.21
CA SER A 59 2.35 2.86 -2.93
C SER A 59 3.28 1.65 -3.08
N PHE A 60 4.52 1.88 -3.51
CA PHE A 60 5.53 0.84 -3.60
C PHE A 60 5.88 0.22 -2.23
N ALA A 61 5.95 1.05 -1.19
CA ALA A 61 6.21 0.59 0.18
C ALA A 61 5.10 -0.33 0.70
N MET A 62 3.84 -0.08 0.33
CA MET A 62 2.70 -0.93 0.69
C MET A 62 2.71 -2.29 -0.02
N ASP A 63 3.35 -2.39 -1.18
CA ASP A 63 3.61 -3.67 -1.84
C ASP A 63 4.81 -4.40 -1.22
N LEU A 64 5.82 -3.63 -0.75
CA LEU A 64 7.02 -4.16 -0.12
C LEU A 64 6.78 -4.63 1.31
N TRP A 65 5.99 -3.88 2.09
CA TRP A 65 5.66 -4.15 3.49
C TRP A 65 4.17 -4.43 3.62
N SER A 66 3.79 -5.47 4.36
CA SER A 66 2.37 -5.68 4.62
C SER A 66 1.77 -4.53 5.44
N GLN A 67 0.50 -4.26 5.23
CA GLN A 67 -0.17 -3.16 5.93
C GLN A 67 -0.16 -3.36 7.45
N GLU A 68 -0.24 -4.61 7.94
CA GLU A 68 -0.13 -4.91 9.37
C GLU A 68 1.20 -4.44 9.96
N VAL A 69 2.30 -4.64 9.22
CA VAL A 69 3.64 -4.21 9.65
C VAL A 69 3.74 -2.69 9.67
N ILE A 70 3.13 -2.02 8.69
CA ILE A 70 3.08 -0.55 8.64
C ILE A 70 2.28 -0.01 9.83
N GLU A 71 1.08 -0.53 10.07
CA GLU A 71 0.22 -0.08 11.17
C GLU A 71 0.87 -0.35 12.54
N GLU A 72 1.52 -1.51 12.70
CA GLU A 72 2.27 -1.82 13.94
C GLU A 72 3.45 -0.86 14.14
N ALA A 73 4.16 -0.49 13.09
CA ALA A 73 5.28 0.45 13.17
C ALA A 73 4.82 1.87 13.53
N LEU A 74 3.66 2.30 13.05
CA LEU A 74 3.08 3.62 13.30
C LEU A 74 2.38 3.73 14.66
N ARG A 75 1.80 2.65 15.18
CA ARG A 75 1.16 2.60 16.51
C ARG A 75 0.25 3.80 16.80
N ASP A 76 0.64 4.59 17.81
CA ASP A 76 -0.14 5.73 18.30
C ASP A 76 -0.28 6.85 17.27
N GLU A 77 0.68 6.98 16.34
CA GLU A 77 0.64 7.98 15.27
C GLU A 77 -0.16 7.53 14.02
N LEU A 78 -0.61 6.28 13.98
CA LEU A 78 -1.36 5.71 12.85
C LEU A 78 -2.53 6.61 12.41
N ALA A 79 -3.29 7.10 13.38
CA ALA A 79 -4.47 7.93 13.13
C ALA A 79 -4.16 9.30 12.52
N THR A 80 -2.93 9.77 12.63
CA THR A 80 -2.50 11.06 12.06
C THR A 80 -2.03 10.96 10.62
N VAL A 81 -1.73 9.73 10.17
CA VAL A 81 -1.06 9.49 8.88
C VAL A 81 -1.95 8.71 7.92
N ILE A 82 -2.59 7.63 8.40
CA ILE A 82 -3.43 6.77 7.57
C ILE A 82 -4.91 7.10 7.82
N PRO A 83 -5.66 7.49 6.78
CA PRO A 83 -7.09 7.77 6.89
C PRO A 83 -7.86 6.58 7.50
N GLU A 84 -8.91 6.85 8.25
CA GLU A 84 -9.68 5.83 8.96
C GLU A 84 -10.17 4.69 8.05
N LEU A 85 -10.68 5.03 6.86
CA LEU A 85 -11.20 4.05 5.90
C LEU A 85 -10.10 3.23 5.18
N VAL A 86 -8.83 3.63 5.32
CA VAL A 86 -7.68 2.87 4.78
C VAL A 86 -7.11 1.91 5.80
N ARG A 87 -7.32 2.17 7.12
CA ARG A 87 -6.77 1.33 8.18
C ARG A 87 -7.41 -0.06 8.18
N LEU A 88 -6.63 -1.05 8.57
CA LEU A 88 -7.12 -2.42 8.67
C LEU A 88 -8.24 -2.53 9.71
N ALA A 89 -9.25 -3.29 9.35
CA ALA A 89 -10.34 -3.67 10.23
C ALA A 89 -10.53 -5.19 10.14
N ARG A 90 -10.97 -5.79 11.25
CA ARG A 90 -11.27 -7.22 11.28
C ARG A 90 -12.68 -7.47 10.81
N LEU A 91 -12.82 -8.38 9.84
CA LEU A 91 -14.10 -8.88 9.35
C LEU A 91 -14.19 -10.38 9.66
N GLU A 92 -15.28 -10.80 10.32
CA GLU A 92 -15.61 -12.22 10.53
C GLU A 92 -16.82 -12.57 9.69
N VAL A 93 -16.66 -13.52 8.79
CA VAL A 93 -17.73 -13.98 7.90
C VAL A 93 -17.90 -15.51 8.00
N ARG A 94 -19.11 -15.97 7.75
CA ARG A 94 -19.42 -17.40 7.60
C ARG A 94 -19.69 -17.66 6.13
N VAL A 95 -18.86 -18.46 5.51
CA VAL A 95 -18.96 -18.84 4.10
C VAL A 95 -19.00 -20.37 3.97
N PRO A 96 -19.55 -20.92 2.89
CA PRO A 96 -19.48 -22.34 2.60
C PRO A 96 -18.04 -22.86 2.61
N ARG A 97 -17.85 -24.08 3.10
CA ARG A 97 -16.50 -24.65 3.26
C ARG A 97 -15.71 -24.73 1.94
N PHE A 98 -16.37 -24.92 0.81
CA PHE A 98 -15.71 -24.98 -0.48
C PHE A 98 -15.05 -23.64 -0.86
N GLU A 99 -15.60 -22.52 -0.44
CA GLU A 99 -15.01 -21.18 -0.67
C GLU A 99 -13.73 -21.00 0.14
N ILE A 100 -13.73 -21.49 1.41
CA ILE A 100 -12.51 -21.48 2.24
C ILE A 100 -11.44 -22.34 1.59
N VAL A 101 -11.77 -23.54 1.12
CA VAL A 101 -10.83 -24.44 0.43
C VAL A 101 -10.28 -23.80 -0.84
N ALA A 102 -11.11 -23.08 -1.60
CA ALA A 102 -10.67 -22.37 -2.79
C ALA A 102 -9.67 -21.26 -2.46
N LEU A 103 -9.96 -20.45 -1.42
CA LEU A 103 -9.05 -19.40 -0.94
C LEU A 103 -7.72 -19.97 -0.44
N GLU A 104 -7.75 -21.04 0.35
CA GLU A 104 -6.54 -21.70 0.85
C GLU A 104 -5.66 -22.25 -0.28
N ARG A 105 -6.28 -22.85 -1.31
CA ARG A 105 -5.57 -23.39 -2.47
C ARG A 105 -4.95 -22.28 -3.32
N LEU A 106 -5.69 -21.20 -3.53
CA LEU A 106 -5.18 -20.04 -4.27
C LEU A 106 -4.03 -19.37 -3.53
N ALA A 107 -4.19 -19.13 -2.22
CA ALA A 107 -3.17 -18.56 -1.36
C ALA A 107 -1.88 -19.39 -1.39
N GLY A 108 -1.99 -20.72 -1.25
CA GLY A 108 -0.85 -21.62 -1.33
C GLY A 108 -0.16 -21.61 -2.70
N ARG A 109 -0.92 -21.49 -3.79
CA ARG A 109 -0.36 -21.38 -5.15
C ARG A 109 0.38 -20.06 -5.38
N GLU A 110 -0.11 -18.97 -4.81
CA GLU A 110 0.48 -17.63 -4.95
C GLU A 110 1.56 -17.32 -3.89
N GLY A 111 1.75 -18.21 -2.92
CA GLY A 111 2.67 -17.96 -1.80
C GLY A 111 2.22 -16.82 -0.87
N LYS A 112 0.91 -16.58 -0.80
CA LYS A 112 0.28 -15.51 -0.01
C LYS A 112 -0.56 -16.07 1.14
N SER A 113 -0.95 -15.21 2.09
CA SER A 113 -1.95 -15.56 3.10
C SER A 113 -3.37 -15.55 2.50
N VAL A 114 -4.29 -16.27 3.15
CA VAL A 114 -5.72 -16.23 2.79
C VAL A 114 -6.27 -14.81 2.92
N ASP A 115 -5.87 -14.09 3.98
CA ASP A 115 -6.30 -12.70 4.21
C ASP A 115 -5.85 -11.78 3.07
N ALA A 116 -4.62 -11.93 2.58
CA ALA A 116 -4.11 -11.12 1.46
C ALA A 116 -4.86 -11.40 0.15
N VAL A 117 -5.17 -12.67 -0.14
CA VAL A 117 -5.96 -13.04 -1.32
C VAL A 117 -7.38 -12.48 -1.21
N LEU A 118 -8.03 -12.65 -0.05
CA LEU A 118 -9.38 -12.14 0.17
C LEU A 118 -9.42 -10.61 0.13
N ALA A 119 -8.43 -9.91 0.70
CA ALA A 119 -8.35 -8.45 0.65
C ALA A 119 -8.27 -7.93 -0.79
N ARG A 120 -7.50 -8.58 -1.66
CA ARG A 120 -7.43 -8.25 -3.10
C ARG A 120 -8.80 -8.39 -3.79
N GLU A 121 -9.51 -9.49 -3.57
CA GLU A 121 -10.83 -9.71 -4.15
C GLU A 121 -11.86 -8.68 -3.63
N LEU A 122 -11.77 -8.32 -2.34
CA LEU A 122 -12.61 -7.28 -1.75
C LEU A 122 -12.28 -5.87 -2.28
N LEU A 123 -11.02 -5.60 -2.63
CA LEU A 123 -10.64 -4.34 -3.28
C LEU A 123 -11.29 -4.21 -4.66
N ASP A 124 -11.27 -5.27 -5.47
CA ASP A 124 -11.95 -5.30 -6.77
C ASP A 124 -13.46 -5.07 -6.60
N PHE A 125 -14.09 -5.73 -5.61
CA PHE A 125 -15.49 -5.51 -5.27
C PHE A 125 -15.76 -4.05 -4.88
N ALA A 126 -14.94 -3.47 -3.99
CA ALA A 126 -15.08 -2.07 -3.57
C ALA A 126 -14.94 -1.10 -4.75
N SER A 127 -13.98 -1.35 -5.66
CA SER A 127 -13.75 -0.53 -6.86
C SER A 127 -14.93 -0.55 -7.82
N VAL A 128 -15.52 -1.72 -8.07
CA VAL A 128 -16.71 -1.87 -8.95
C VAL A 128 -17.91 -1.11 -8.40
N HIS A 129 -18.09 -1.08 -7.08
CA HIS A 129 -19.24 -0.45 -6.42
C HIS A 129 -18.98 1.01 -5.98
N SER A 130 -17.77 1.51 -6.15
CA SER A 130 -17.37 2.85 -5.72
C SER A 130 -18.26 4.00 -6.26
N PRO A 131 -18.84 3.96 -7.50
CA PRO A 131 -19.62 5.07 -8.01
C PRO A 131 -20.85 5.42 -7.15
N TRP A 132 -21.47 4.41 -6.53
CA TRP A 132 -22.62 4.66 -5.66
C TRP A 132 -22.22 4.75 -4.17
N ILE A 133 -21.30 3.89 -3.70
CA ILE A 133 -20.84 3.92 -2.30
C ILE A 133 -20.19 5.27 -1.98
N GLY A 134 -19.39 5.82 -2.91
CA GLY A 134 -18.74 7.11 -2.73
C GLY A 134 -19.70 8.28 -2.57
N THR A 135 -20.97 8.15 -3.02
CA THR A 135 -22.00 9.16 -2.78
C THR A 135 -22.64 9.04 -1.39
N GLU A 136 -22.61 7.87 -0.78
CA GLU A 136 -23.26 7.58 0.51
C GLU A 136 -22.26 7.63 1.68
N VAL A 137 -20.98 7.28 1.42
CA VAL A 137 -19.94 7.21 2.45
C VAL A 137 -18.90 8.29 2.22
N PRO A 138 -18.88 9.36 3.04
CA PRO A 138 -17.88 10.42 2.94
C PRO A 138 -16.47 9.88 3.08
N GLY A 139 -15.56 10.27 2.18
CA GLY A 139 -14.16 9.84 2.18
C GLY A 139 -13.89 8.50 1.49
N PHE A 140 -14.91 7.74 1.04
CA PHE A 140 -14.73 6.44 0.41
C PHE A 140 -13.89 6.52 -0.86
N ALA A 141 -14.20 7.47 -1.75
CA ALA A 141 -13.44 7.66 -3.00
C ALA A 141 -11.97 8.03 -2.72
N ALA A 142 -11.73 8.89 -1.74
CA ALA A 142 -10.37 9.25 -1.33
C ALA A 142 -9.61 8.06 -0.72
N ALA A 143 -10.28 7.18 0.01
CA ALA A 143 -9.67 5.97 0.57
C ALA A 143 -9.23 4.98 -0.52
N LEU A 144 -10.01 4.86 -1.61
CA LEU A 144 -9.65 4.00 -2.75
C LEU A 144 -8.44 4.53 -3.54
N GLN A 145 -8.21 5.84 -3.52
CA GLN A 145 -7.12 6.50 -4.24
C GLN A 145 -5.91 6.79 -3.34
N TRP A 146 -6.03 6.52 -2.04
CA TRP A 146 -4.92 6.75 -1.12
C TRP A 146 -3.73 5.84 -1.50
N PRO A 147 -2.50 6.36 -1.59
CA PRO A 147 -1.96 7.58 -0.97
C PRO A 147 -1.87 8.84 -1.89
N GLU A 148 -2.70 8.98 -2.91
CA GLU A 148 -2.70 10.13 -3.83
C GLU A 148 -2.94 11.49 -3.14
#